data_51319c1e8d2ff8ceb3f0cb5d0eaf39a9
#
_entry.id   51319c1e8d2ff8ceb3f0cb5d0eaf39a9
#
_cell.length_a   1.000
_cell.length_b   1.000
_cell.length_c   1.000
_cell.angle_alpha   90.00
_cell.angle_beta   90.00
_cell.angle_gamma   90.00
#
_symmetry.space_group_name_H-M   'P 1'
#
loop_
_entity.id
_entity.type
_entity.pdbx_description
1 polymer ?
#
loop_
_entity_poly.entity_id
_entity_poly.type
_entity_poly.pdbx_seq_one_letter_code
_entity_poly.pdbx_strand_id
1 'polypeptide(L)'
;PTGPMHMGNARGGALGDCLAACLDWAGYDVTREFYINDAGNQIQKFGKSLAIRYLQLYKGEEAVPLPEECYQGADIIARAKEFAEIHGDSYVDKDFEELKDALIADALPKNIAGLQRDLGKYRITYDVWFHESDLHKSGAVDDVIKILMDKGACYKAEDGAIMYRSAQYASKYGVVNRKKDENADGEEEAKDEVLVRANGIPTYFAADIAYHYNKLAVRGFDRAIDIWGADHHGHVARMKGAMDAVGLDGTKLDVVLMQMVNLMRDGKPVRLL
;
A
#
# COMPACT_ATOMS: atom_id res chain seq x y z
N PRO A 1 -4.65 6.03 2.68
CA PRO A 1 -4.90 7.38 3.22
C PRO A 1 -5.81 8.23 2.32
N THR A 2 -6.35 7.67 1.23
CA THR A 2 -7.17 8.37 0.24
C THR A 2 -8.64 8.54 0.65
N GLY A 3 -9.04 8.09 1.84
CA GLY A 3 -10.40 8.19 2.38
C GLY A 3 -10.48 7.82 3.85
N PRO A 4 -11.70 7.81 4.42
CA PRO A 4 -11.94 7.43 5.81
C PRO A 4 -11.61 5.96 6.05
N MET A 5 -11.46 5.60 7.34
CA MET A 5 -11.13 4.23 7.73
C MET A 5 -12.22 3.25 7.32
N HIS A 6 -11.81 2.21 6.62
CA HIS A 6 -12.67 1.08 6.30
C HIS A 6 -12.77 0.11 7.49
N MET A 7 -13.92 -0.52 7.70
CA MET A 7 -14.13 -1.46 8.81
C MET A 7 -13.14 -2.64 8.78
N GLY A 8 -12.75 -3.11 7.60
CA GLY A 8 -11.70 -4.13 7.45
C GLY A 8 -10.37 -3.70 8.05
N ASN A 9 -9.97 -2.44 7.83
CA ASN A 9 -8.74 -1.88 8.39
C ASN A 9 -8.86 -1.72 9.92
N ALA A 10 -10.03 -1.30 10.43
CA ALA A 10 -10.27 -1.20 11.86
C ALA A 10 -10.16 -2.57 12.57
N ARG A 11 -10.69 -3.64 11.94
CA ARG A 11 -10.55 -5.00 12.44
C ARG A 11 -9.08 -5.45 12.43
N GLY A 12 -8.33 -5.15 11.37
CA GLY A 12 -6.89 -5.42 11.29
C GLY A 12 -6.11 -4.71 12.38
N GLY A 13 -6.43 -3.44 12.59
CA GLY A 13 -5.87 -2.63 13.67
C GLY A 13 -6.14 -3.25 15.04
N ALA A 14 -7.38 -3.65 15.32
CA ALA A 14 -7.74 -4.28 16.60
C ALA A 14 -6.99 -5.59 16.84
N LEU A 15 -6.88 -6.45 15.82
CA LEU A 15 -6.13 -7.70 15.94
C LEU A 15 -4.64 -7.44 16.17
N GLY A 16 -4.05 -6.52 15.41
CA GLY A 16 -2.64 -6.14 15.56
C GLY A 16 -2.34 -5.55 16.93
N ASP A 17 -3.20 -4.65 17.42
CA ASP A 17 -3.06 -4.04 18.74
C ASP A 17 -3.17 -5.07 19.88
N CYS A 18 -4.15 -5.98 19.81
CA CYS A 18 -4.28 -7.06 20.78
C CYS A 18 -3.05 -7.98 20.77
N LEU A 19 -2.55 -8.36 19.60
CA LEU A 19 -1.34 -9.17 19.47
C LEU A 19 -0.12 -8.45 20.04
N ALA A 20 0.04 -7.18 19.71
CA ALA A 20 1.12 -6.34 20.22
C ALA A 20 1.06 -6.24 21.76
N ALA A 21 -0.15 -6.04 22.33
CA ALA A 21 -0.34 -6.00 23.78
C ALA A 21 0.02 -7.33 24.46
N CYS A 22 -0.32 -8.47 23.84
CA CYS A 22 0.05 -9.79 24.37
C CYS A 22 1.57 -10.00 24.34
N LEU A 23 2.25 -9.57 23.27
CA LEU A 23 3.71 -9.68 23.14
C LEU A 23 4.42 -8.76 24.15
N ASP A 24 3.97 -7.52 24.29
CA ASP A 24 4.49 -6.56 25.28
C ASP A 24 4.34 -7.13 26.71
N TRP A 25 3.16 -7.66 27.04
CA TRP A 25 2.91 -8.34 28.32
C TRP A 25 3.82 -9.57 28.54
N ALA A 26 4.19 -10.25 27.45
CA ALA A 26 5.12 -11.38 27.49
C ALA A 26 6.60 -10.96 27.61
N GLY A 27 6.89 -9.65 27.63
CA GLY A 27 8.23 -9.10 27.83
C GLY A 27 9.01 -8.82 26.56
N TYR A 28 8.35 -8.78 25.40
CA TYR A 28 8.96 -8.32 24.16
C TYR A 28 8.94 -6.79 24.07
N ASP A 29 9.95 -6.22 23.43
CA ASP A 29 9.97 -4.83 23.03
C ASP A 29 9.21 -4.68 21.70
N VAL A 30 8.00 -4.09 21.75
CA VAL A 30 7.05 -4.08 20.64
C VAL A 30 6.87 -2.67 20.09
N THR A 31 7.08 -2.52 18.79
CA THR A 31 6.75 -1.30 18.03
C THR A 31 5.50 -1.55 17.18
N ARG A 32 4.47 -0.71 17.35
CA ARG A 32 3.24 -0.70 16.56
C ARG A 32 3.41 0.26 15.40
N GLU A 33 3.21 -0.23 14.19
CA GLU A 33 3.41 0.58 12.98
C GLU A 33 2.20 0.53 12.06
N PHE A 34 1.81 1.70 11.56
CA PHE A 34 0.81 1.84 10.52
C PHE A 34 1.50 2.27 9.22
N TYR A 35 1.32 1.48 8.16
CA TYR A 35 1.86 1.78 6.84
C TYR A 35 0.93 2.74 6.09
N ILE A 36 1.46 3.88 5.70
CA ILE A 36 0.76 4.90 4.89
C ILE A 36 1.18 4.71 3.43
N ASN A 37 0.28 4.18 2.63
CA ASN A 37 0.46 4.12 1.18
C ASN A 37 0.17 5.50 0.58
N ASP A 38 1.16 6.38 0.62
CA ASP A 38 1.11 7.77 0.14
C ASP A 38 1.91 7.98 -1.16
N ALA A 39 2.15 6.91 -1.91
CA ALA A 39 2.82 6.92 -3.18
C ALA A 39 2.03 6.17 -4.27
N GLY A 40 2.46 6.31 -5.52
CA GLY A 40 1.96 5.52 -6.64
C GLY A 40 0.56 5.90 -7.15
N ASN A 41 -0.05 4.98 -7.89
CA ASN A 41 -1.26 5.26 -8.68
C ASN A 41 -2.49 5.66 -7.86
N GLN A 42 -2.64 5.16 -6.62
CA GLN A 42 -3.78 5.52 -5.78
C GLN A 42 -3.76 6.98 -5.38
N ILE A 43 -2.59 7.52 -5.07
CA ILE A 43 -2.42 8.94 -4.75
C ILE A 43 -2.64 9.82 -5.99
N GLN A 44 -2.14 9.39 -7.15
CA GLN A 44 -2.39 10.10 -8.41
C GLN A 44 -3.89 10.15 -8.73
N LYS A 45 -4.59 9.03 -8.57
CA LYS A 45 -6.04 8.95 -8.74
C LYS A 45 -6.80 9.81 -7.73
N PHE A 46 -6.36 9.82 -6.47
CA PHE A 46 -6.91 10.66 -5.42
C PHE A 46 -6.78 12.14 -5.76
N GLY A 47 -5.58 12.60 -6.11
CA GLY A 47 -5.35 13.98 -6.52
C GLY A 47 -6.15 14.39 -7.76
N LYS A 48 -6.22 13.51 -8.79
CA LYS A 48 -7.06 13.73 -9.98
C LYS A 48 -8.54 13.91 -9.59
N SER A 49 -9.04 13.07 -8.67
CA SER A 49 -10.42 13.14 -8.23
C SER A 49 -10.72 14.46 -7.50
N LEU A 50 -9.81 14.88 -6.61
CA LEU A 50 -9.91 16.16 -5.90
C LEU A 50 -9.86 17.35 -6.86
N ALA A 51 -8.93 17.35 -7.81
CA ALA A 51 -8.77 18.44 -8.79
C ALA A 51 -10.02 18.61 -9.65
N ILE A 52 -10.59 17.51 -10.14
CA ILE A 52 -11.84 17.55 -10.90
C ILE A 52 -12.99 18.10 -10.04
N ARG A 53 -13.14 17.63 -8.80
CA ARG A 53 -14.19 18.11 -7.90
C ARG A 53 -14.02 19.59 -7.54
N TYR A 54 -12.79 20.06 -7.37
CA TYR A 54 -12.51 21.49 -7.17
C TYR A 54 -12.92 22.31 -8.42
N LEU A 55 -12.52 21.90 -9.61
CA LEU A 55 -12.89 22.59 -10.86
C LEU A 55 -14.40 22.61 -11.09
N GLN A 56 -15.11 21.55 -10.71
CA GLN A 56 -16.57 21.48 -10.80
C GLN A 56 -17.27 22.53 -9.95
N LEU A 57 -16.69 23.00 -8.84
CA LEU A 57 -17.26 24.05 -8.01
C LEU A 57 -17.37 25.39 -8.77
N TYR A 58 -16.48 25.62 -9.73
CA TYR A 58 -16.41 26.89 -10.49
C TYR A 58 -16.91 26.79 -11.92
N LYS A 59 -16.68 25.65 -12.57
CA LYS A 59 -17.01 25.44 -14.00
C LYS A 59 -18.25 24.58 -14.24
N GLY A 60 -18.76 23.91 -13.18
CA GLY A 60 -19.90 23.00 -13.26
C GLY A 60 -19.52 21.56 -13.68
N GLU A 61 -20.36 20.59 -13.31
CA GLU A 61 -20.12 19.17 -13.57
C GLU A 61 -20.20 18.81 -15.06
N GLU A 62 -21.03 19.50 -15.83
CA GLU A 62 -21.17 19.29 -17.29
C GLU A 62 -19.89 19.70 -18.04
N ALA A 63 -19.25 20.78 -17.61
CA ALA A 63 -18.02 21.28 -18.23
C ALA A 63 -16.77 20.46 -17.83
N VAL A 64 -16.82 19.83 -16.63
CA VAL A 64 -15.70 19.06 -16.09
C VAL A 64 -16.24 17.70 -15.60
N PRO A 65 -16.47 16.73 -16.49
CA PRO A 65 -17.00 15.42 -16.11
C PRO A 65 -16.01 14.63 -15.24
N LEU A 66 -16.53 13.95 -14.23
CA LEU A 66 -15.73 13.05 -13.39
C LEU A 66 -15.66 11.66 -14.04
N PRO A 67 -14.46 11.17 -14.42
CA PRO A 67 -14.29 9.82 -14.96
C PRO A 67 -14.70 8.72 -13.97
N GLU A 68 -15.21 7.59 -14.48
CA GLU A 68 -15.66 6.46 -13.66
C GLU A 68 -14.54 5.87 -12.77
N GLU A 69 -13.31 5.91 -13.26
CA GLU A 69 -12.15 5.43 -12.49
C GLU A 69 -11.79 6.32 -11.31
N CYS A 70 -12.29 7.56 -11.23
CA CYS A 70 -12.05 8.48 -10.12
C CYS A 70 -12.84 8.10 -8.86
N TYR A 71 -12.37 8.57 -7.71
CA TYR A 71 -13.11 8.41 -6.45
C TYR A 71 -14.39 9.25 -6.45
N GLN A 72 -15.51 8.60 -6.15
CA GLN A 72 -16.86 9.21 -6.22
C GLN A 72 -17.39 9.67 -4.87
N GLY A 73 -16.65 9.42 -3.79
CA GLY A 73 -17.10 9.61 -2.41
C GLY A 73 -17.41 11.06 -2.04
N ALA A 74 -18.32 11.24 -1.08
CA ALA A 74 -18.66 12.55 -0.53
C ALA A 74 -17.48 13.20 0.21
N ASP A 75 -16.56 12.41 0.70
CA ASP A 75 -15.30 12.84 1.33
C ASP A 75 -14.40 13.59 0.35
N ILE A 76 -14.32 13.15 -0.92
CA ILE A 76 -13.58 13.85 -1.97
C ILE A 76 -14.18 15.24 -2.24
N ILE A 77 -15.51 15.32 -2.30
CA ILE A 77 -16.24 16.59 -2.49
C ILE A 77 -15.97 17.52 -1.30
N ALA A 78 -16.00 16.99 -0.07
CA ALA A 78 -15.75 17.75 1.13
C ALA A 78 -14.33 18.35 1.14
N ARG A 79 -13.31 17.56 0.80
CA ARG A 79 -11.91 18.02 0.72
C ARG A 79 -11.71 19.09 -0.36
N ALA A 80 -12.33 18.93 -1.53
CA ALA A 80 -12.29 19.95 -2.58
C ALA A 80 -12.94 21.27 -2.16
N LYS A 81 -14.04 21.20 -1.41
CA LYS A 81 -14.69 22.40 -0.84
C LYS A 81 -13.84 23.07 0.23
N GLU A 82 -13.27 22.31 1.17
CA GLU A 82 -12.36 22.85 2.19
C GLU A 82 -11.17 23.59 1.56
N PHE A 83 -10.60 23.03 0.49
CA PHE A 83 -9.53 23.68 -0.27
C PHE A 83 -10.01 24.97 -0.93
N ALA A 84 -11.21 24.97 -1.52
CA ALA A 84 -11.80 26.13 -2.13
C ALA A 84 -12.12 27.24 -1.14
N GLU A 85 -12.51 26.90 0.11
CA GLU A 85 -12.74 27.88 1.18
C GLU A 85 -11.45 28.65 1.56
N ILE A 86 -10.28 28.01 1.43
CA ILE A 86 -8.98 28.61 1.74
C ILE A 86 -8.41 29.39 0.56
N HIS A 87 -8.49 28.81 -0.64
CA HIS A 87 -7.77 29.30 -1.82
C HIS A 87 -8.68 30.03 -2.84
N GLY A 88 -10.01 30.00 -2.65
CA GLY A 88 -10.95 30.55 -3.62
C GLY A 88 -10.77 29.91 -5.00
N ASP A 89 -10.82 30.71 -6.03
CA ASP A 89 -10.67 30.32 -7.44
C ASP A 89 -9.22 30.39 -7.96
N SER A 90 -8.25 30.63 -7.09
CA SER A 90 -6.84 30.91 -7.46
C SER A 90 -6.15 29.78 -8.22
N TYR A 91 -6.70 28.56 -8.18
CA TYR A 91 -6.18 27.39 -8.90
C TYR A 91 -7.01 27.00 -10.13
N VAL A 92 -8.09 27.72 -10.46
CA VAL A 92 -9.01 27.34 -11.55
C VAL A 92 -8.33 27.37 -12.93
N ASP A 93 -7.40 28.32 -13.12
CA ASP A 93 -6.67 28.50 -14.37
C ASP A 93 -5.20 28.07 -14.29
N LYS A 94 -4.81 27.40 -13.21
CA LYS A 94 -3.48 26.80 -13.04
C LYS A 94 -3.33 25.52 -13.85
N ASP A 95 -2.08 25.09 -14.04
CA ASP A 95 -1.79 23.77 -14.59
C ASP A 95 -2.46 22.67 -13.75
N PHE A 96 -2.97 21.63 -14.43
CA PHE A 96 -3.71 20.56 -13.75
C PHE A 96 -2.85 19.78 -12.75
N GLU A 97 -1.57 19.57 -13.07
CA GLU A 97 -0.64 18.89 -12.16
C GLU A 97 -0.34 19.77 -10.93
N GLU A 98 -0.17 21.09 -11.12
CA GLU A 98 0.00 22.05 -10.00
C GLU A 98 -1.22 22.03 -9.06
N LEU A 99 -2.43 22.07 -9.61
CA LEU A 99 -3.67 21.98 -8.83
C LEU A 99 -3.77 20.64 -8.09
N LYS A 100 -3.49 19.54 -8.79
CA LYS A 100 -3.53 18.19 -8.23
C LYS A 100 -2.58 18.03 -7.05
N ASP A 101 -1.34 18.48 -7.21
CA ASP A 101 -0.31 18.38 -6.17
C ASP A 101 -0.64 19.25 -4.97
N ALA A 102 -1.16 20.46 -5.18
CA ALA A 102 -1.62 21.34 -4.10
C ALA A 102 -2.78 20.71 -3.29
N LEU A 103 -3.74 20.07 -3.97
CA LEU A 103 -4.85 19.37 -3.33
C LEU A 103 -4.40 18.12 -2.57
N ILE A 104 -3.46 17.36 -3.10
CA ILE A 104 -2.86 16.22 -2.38
C ILE A 104 -2.17 16.71 -1.11
N ALA A 105 -1.36 17.75 -1.22
CA ALA A 105 -0.61 18.32 -0.09
C ALA A 105 -1.52 18.84 1.01
N ASP A 106 -2.71 19.36 0.67
CA ASP A 106 -3.71 19.80 1.64
C ASP A 106 -4.54 18.64 2.23
N ALA A 107 -5.06 17.75 1.39
CA ALA A 107 -6.04 16.75 1.79
C ALA A 107 -5.41 15.54 2.49
N LEU A 108 -4.22 15.10 2.06
CA LEU A 108 -3.59 13.88 2.56
C LEU A 108 -3.27 13.94 4.06
N PRO A 109 -2.63 15.01 4.58
CA PRO A 109 -2.40 15.15 6.04
C PRO A 109 -3.70 15.16 6.84
N LYS A 110 -4.75 15.80 6.32
CA LYS A 110 -6.07 15.84 6.96
C LYS A 110 -6.71 14.45 7.04
N ASN A 111 -6.57 13.65 5.99
CA ASN A 111 -7.06 12.28 5.98
C ASN A 111 -6.29 11.41 6.99
N ILE A 112 -4.96 11.51 7.02
CA ILE A 112 -4.12 10.80 7.98
C ILE A 112 -4.51 11.18 9.42
N ALA A 113 -4.68 12.47 9.71
CA ALA A 113 -5.16 12.92 11.01
C ALA A 113 -6.55 12.38 11.33
N GLY A 114 -7.42 12.21 10.33
CA GLY A 114 -8.71 11.54 10.46
C GLY A 114 -8.57 10.08 10.89
N LEU A 115 -7.68 9.32 10.23
CA LEU A 115 -7.38 7.93 10.59
C LEU A 115 -6.85 7.83 12.02
N GLN A 116 -5.91 8.69 12.40
CA GLN A 116 -5.35 8.74 13.75
C GLN A 116 -6.43 9.00 14.80
N ARG A 117 -7.30 9.98 14.56
CA ARG A 117 -8.41 10.32 15.46
C ARG A 117 -9.38 9.14 15.61
N ASP A 118 -9.74 8.47 14.51
CA ASP A 118 -10.72 7.39 14.53
C ASP A 118 -10.15 6.13 15.19
N LEU A 119 -8.88 5.80 14.94
CA LEU A 119 -8.16 4.75 15.66
C LEU A 119 -8.04 5.06 17.15
N GLY A 120 -7.75 6.33 17.51
CA GLY A 120 -7.69 6.76 18.90
C GLY A 120 -9.02 6.58 19.64
N LYS A 121 -10.17 6.87 18.97
CA LYS A 121 -11.51 6.54 19.53
C LYS A 121 -11.71 5.05 19.73
N TYR A 122 -11.11 4.24 18.89
CA TYR A 122 -11.11 2.79 18.98
C TYR A 122 -10.06 2.25 19.97
N ARG A 123 -9.32 3.15 20.63
CA ARG A 123 -8.24 2.87 21.61
C ARG A 123 -7.04 2.16 20.98
N ILE A 124 -6.82 2.32 19.69
CA ILE A 124 -5.65 1.81 18.99
C ILE A 124 -4.69 2.97 18.77
N THR A 125 -3.44 2.79 19.16
CA THR A 125 -2.36 3.76 18.94
C THR A 125 -1.19 3.09 18.23
N TYR A 126 -0.48 3.88 17.44
CA TYR A 126 0.72 3.45 16.72
C TYR A 126 1.91 4.30 17.14
N ASP A 127 3.05 3.66 17.31
CA ASP A 127 4.32 4.31 17.63
C ASP A 127 4.93 4.96 16.40
N VAL A 128 4.72 4.33 15.22
CA VAL A 128 5.24 4.78 13.93
C VAL A 128 4.12 4.85 12.89
N TRP A 129 4.08 5.97 12.18
CA TRP A 129 3.28 6.17 10.97
C TRP A 129 4.26 6.21 9.80
N PHE A 130 4.46 5.04 9.16
CA PHE A 130 5.49 4.87 8.15
C PHE A 130 4.95 5.29 6.78
N HIS A 131 5.63 6.21 6.12
CA HIS A 131 5.26 6.72 4.80
C HIS A 131 5.99 5.97 3.68
N GLU A 132 5.25 5.37 2.74
CA GLU A 132 5.83 4.71 1.55
C GLU A 132 6.68 5.70 0.74
N SER A 133 6.23 6.94 0.63
CA SER A 133 6.94 8.00 -0.08
C SER A 133 8.37 8.23 0.42
N ASP A 134 8.66 7.92 1.68
CA ASP A 134 10.00 8.06 2.25
C ASP A 134 10.97 6.99 1.72
N LEU A 135 10.50 5.79 1.38
CA LEU A 135 11.32 4.77 0.72
C LEU A 135 11.81 5.23 -0.66
N HIS A 136 10.92 5.89 -1.41
CA HIS A 136 11.27 6.42 -2.73
C HIS A 136 12.21 7.63 -2.63
N LYS A 137 11.93 8.57 -1.73
CA LYS A 137 12.74 9.78 -1.53
C LYS A 137 14.15 9.46 -1.02
N SER A 138 14.29 8.46 -0.16
CA SER A 138 15.59 8.05 0.41
C SER A 138 16.43 7.20 -0.52
N GLY A 139 15.88 6.70 -1.64
CA GLY A 139 16.54 5.76 -2.54
C GLY A 139 16.54 4.31 -2.03
N ALA A 140 15.84 4.00 -0.94
CA ALA A 140 15.82 2.65 -0.35
C ALA A 140 15.30 1.58 -1.32
N VAL A 141 14.40 1.94 -2.23
CA VAL A 141 13.90 1.01 -3.27
C VAL A 141 15.02 0.65 -4.25
N ASP A 142 15.78 1.63 -4.70
CA ASP A 142 16.91 1.42 -5.63
C ASP A 142 18.03 0.62 -4.98
N ASP A 143 18.32 0.88 -3.69
CA ASP A 143 19.32 0.15 -2.91
C ASP A 143 18.95 -1.34 -2.81
N VAL A 144 17.69 -1.67 -2.54
CA VAL A 144 17.24 -3.06 -2.44
C VAL A 144 17.28 -3.76 -3.80
N ILE A 145 16.90 -3.08 -4.89
CA ILE A 145 17.03 -3.61 -6.26
C ILE A 145 18.49 -3.93 -6.55
N LYS A 146 19.42 -3.02 -6.18
CA LYS A 146 20.85 -3.25 -6.34
C LYS A 146 21.34 -4.45 -5.54
N ILE A 147 20.95 -4.59 -4.27
CA ILE A 147 21.28 -5.76 -3.44
C ILE A 147 20.84 -7.05 -4.11
N LEU A 148 19.60 -7.10 -4.63
CA LEU A 148 19.06 -8.27 -5.32
C LEU A 148 19.82 -8.60 -6.60
N MET A 149 20.21 -7.58 -7.37
CA MET A 149 21.03 -7.75 -8.58
C MET A 149 22.44 -8.28 -8.25
N ASP A 150 23.10 -7.69 -7.25
CA ASP A 150 24.46 -8.09 -6.81
C ASP A 150 24.48 -9.53 -6.28
N LYS A 151 23.40 -9.99 -5.70
CA LYS A 151 23.22 -11.38 -5.23
C LYS A 151 22.76 -12.37 -6.32
N GLY A 152 22.52 -11.89 -7.56
CA GLY A 152 22.04 -12.72 -8.65
C GLY A 152 20.57 -13.17 -8.49
N ALA A 153 19.82 -12.55 -7.56
CA ALA A 153 18.41 -12.83 -7.35
C ALA A 153 17.49 -12.16 -8.39
N CYS A 154 18.05 -11.28 -9.21
CA CYS A 154 17.37 -10.61 -10.32
C CYS A 154 18.15 -10.74 -11.62
N TYR A 155 17.46 -10.50 -12.73
CA TYR A 155 18.06 -10.42 -14.05
C TYR A 155 17.33 -9.39 -14.91
N LYS A 156 18.01 -8.91 -15.96
CA LYS A 156 17.41 -7.99 -16.93
C LYS A 156 16.79 -8.80 -18.06
N ALA A 157 15.49 -8.58 -18.30
CA ALA A 157 14.77 -9.18 -19.43
C ALA A 157 15.11 -8.48 -20.77
N GLU A 158 14.72 -9.08 -21.89
CA GLU A 158 15.01 -8.55 -23.24
C GLU A 158 14.40 -7.17 -23.49
N ASP A 159 13.23 -6.89 -22.92
CA ASP A 159 12.53 -5.61 -22.98
C ASP A 159 13.12 -4.53 -22.06
N GLY A 160 14.15 -4.91 -21.26
CA GLY A 160 14.81 -4.03 -20.30
C GLY A 160 14.22 -4.03 -18.90
N ALA A 161 13.14 -4.76 -18.64
CA ALA A 161 12.58 -4.93 -17.29
C ALA A 161 13.56 -5.67 -16.37
N ILE A 162 13.51 -5.39 -15.07
CA ILE A 162 14.25 -6.16 -14.06
C ILE A 162 13.29 -7.17 -13.44
N MET A 163 13.63 -8.44 -13.57
CA MET A 163 12.86 -9.59 -13.11
C MET A 163 13.48 -10.17 -11.85
N TYR A 164 12.66 -10.43 -10.84
CA TYR A 164 13.04 -11.15 -9.63
C TYR A 164 12.76 -12.64 -9.77
N ARG A 165 13.74 -13.49 -9.39
CA ARG A 165 13.64 -14.96 -9.43
C ARG A 165 12.74 -15.50 -8.31
N SER A 166 11.47 -15.13 -8.36
CA SER A 166 10.48 -15.45 -7.34
C SER A 166 10.33 -16.96 -7.15
N ALA A 167 10.28 -17.72 -8.23
CA ALA A 167 10.18 -19.17 -8.22
C ALA A 167 11.28 -19.82 -7.36
N GLN A 168 12.51 -19.35 -7.49
CA GLN A 168 13.67 -19.90 -6.78
C GLN A 168 13.58 -19.72 -5.27
N TYR A 169 13.14 -18.55 -4.81
CA TYR A 169 13.19 -18.18 -3.39
C TYR A 169 11.89 -18.45 -2.64
N ALA A 170 10.75 -18.31 -3.31
CA ALA A 170 9.44 -18.44 -2.66
C ALA A 170 9.00 -19.90 -2.49
N SER A 171 9.53 -20.84 -3.27
CA SER A 171 9.17 -22.28 -3.19
C SER A 171 9.33 -22.88 -1.78
N LYS A 172 10.30 -22.41 -1.03
CA LYS A 172 10.54 -22.79 0.39
C LYS A 172 9.36 -22.44 1.31
N TYR A 173 8.55 -21.45 0.96
CA TYR A 173 7.46 -20.92 1.79
C TYR A 173 6.06 -21.28 1.30
N GLY A 174 5.95 -22.09 0.26
CA GLY A 174 4.68 -22.55 -0.28
C GLY A 174 4.53 -22.32 -1.79
N VAL A 175 3.37 -22.65 -2.34
CA VAL A 175 3.11 -22.55 -3.78
C VAL A 175 2.95 -21.09 -4.17
N VAL A 176 3.79 -20.62 -5.08
CA VAL A 176 3.77 -19.28 -5.65
C VAL A 176 2.93 -19.30 -6.92
N ASN A 177 1.73 -18.71 -6.85
CA ASN A 177 0.80 -18.45 -7.96
C ASN A 177 0.49 -19.61 -8.92
N ARG A 178 -0.66 -20.26 -8.68
CA ARG A 178 -1.37 -20.97 -9.73
C ARG A 178 -2.29 -19.97 -10.47
N LYS A 179 -1.93 -19.53 -11.68
CA LYS A 179 -2.96 -19.13 -12.62
C LYS A 179 -3.63 -20.41 -13.09
N LYS A 180 -4.94 -20.56 -12.83
CA LYS A 180 -5.76 -21.55 -13.51
C LYS A 180 -5.81 -21.20 -15.00
N ASP A 181 -4.99 -21.81 -15.80
CA ASP A 181 -5.32 -22.09 -17.19
C ASP A 181 -6.16 -23.37 -17.16
N GLU A 182 -7.43 -23.26 -17.46
CA GLU A 182 -8.44 -24.36 -17.39
C GLU A 182 -8.15 -25.54 -18.34
N ASN A 183 -7.03 -25.55 -19.07
CA ASN A 183 -6.72 -26.53 -20.11
C ASN A 183 -5.27 -27.08 -20.10
N ALA A 184 -4.53 -27.05 -19.01
CA ALA A 184 -3.19 -27.61 -18.97
C ALA A 184 -3.04 -28.66 -17.87
N ASP A 185 -2.93 -29.93 -18.28
CA ASP A 185 -2.37 -31.04 -17.51
C ASP A 185 -0.83 -30.83 -17.39
N GLY A 186 -0.38 -29.88 -16.60
CA GLY A 186 1.04 -29.60 -16.38
C GLY A 186 1.25 -28.93 -15.03
N GLU A 187 2.31 -29.33 -14.34
CA GLU A 187 2.78 -28.66 -13.13
C GLU A 187 3.03 -27.18 -13.45
N GLU A 188 2.25 -26.27 -12.84
CA GLU A 188 2.41 -24.83 -13.06
C GLU A 188 3.70 -24.36 -12.38
N GLU A 189 4.69 -24.00 -13.18
CA GLU A 189 5.90 -23.34 -12.69
C GLU A 189 5.58 -21.98 -12.09
N ALA A 190 6.14 -21.72 -10.92
CA ALA A 190 6.12 -20.40 -10.30
C ALA A 190 6.83 -19.40 -11.22
N LYS A 191 6.17 -18.28 -11.55
CA LYS A 191 6.74 -17.27 -12.47
C LYS A 191 7.54 -16.23 -11.70
N ASP A 192 8.61 -15.75 -12.34
CA ASP A 192 9.39 -14.63 -11.87
C ASP A 192 8.55 -13.33 -11.88
N GLU A 193 8.86 -12.40 -10.97
CA GLU A 193 8.11 -11.17 -10.74
C GLU A 193 8.85 -9.95 -11.30
N VAL A 194 8.11 -9.01 -11.87
CA VAL A 194 8.69 -7.74 -12.33
C VAL A 194 8.97 -6.85 -11.12
N LEU A 195 10.23 -6.48 -10.90
CA LEU A 195 10.63 -5.46 -9.92
C LEU A 195 10.66 -4.06 -10.49
N VAL A 196 11.22 -3.93 -11.71
CA VAL A 196 11.27 -2.66 -12.43
C VAL A 196 10.71 -2.89 -13.82
N ARG A 197 9.74 -2.10 -14.21
CA ARG A 197 9.15 -2.17 -15.55
C ARG A 197 10.16 -1.72 -16.61
N ALA A 198 9.92 -2.06 -17.87
CA ALA A 198 10.75 -1.66 -19.00
C ALA A 198 10.95 -0.12 -19.12
N ASN A 199 10.01 0.66 -18.61
CA ASN A 199 10.10 2.13 -18.54
C ASN A 199 10.90 2.66 -17.34
N GLY A 200 11.57 1.78 -16.58
CA GLY A 200 12.40 2.15 -15.42
C GLY A 200 11.64 2.41 -14.12
N ILE A 201 10.31 2.24 -14.09
CA ILE A 201 9.51 2.50 -12.89
C ILE A 201 9.44 1.23 -12.01
N PRO A 202 9.88 1.28 -10.73
CA PRO A 202 9.73 0.19 -9.79
C PRO A 202 8.27 -0.22 -9.60
N THR A 203 8.04 -1.49 -9.29
CA THR A 203 6.72 -2.00 -8.94
C THR A 203 6.45 -1.86 -7.45
N TYR A 204 5.21 -2.06 -7.02
CA TYR A 204 4.85 -2.13 -5.61
C TYR A 204 5.62 -3.21 -4.86
N PHE A 205 5.94 -4.32 -5.54
CA PHE A 205 6.70 -5.41 -4.92
C PHE A 205 8.12 -4.97 -4.54
N ALA A 206 8.77 -4.14 -5.35
CA ALA A 206 10.07 -3.56 -5.01
C ALA A 206 10.00 -2.66 -3.77
N ALA A 207 8.97 -1.82 -3.67
CA ALA A 207 8.73 -0.98 -2.50
C ALA A 207 8.44 -1.82 -1.24
N ASP A 208 7.65 -2.88 -1.36
CA ASP A 208 7.36 -3.80 -0.27
C ASP A 208 8.63 -4.52 0.23
N ILE A 209 9.52 -4.96 -0.66
CA ILE A 209 10.82 -5.54 -0.28
C ILE A 209 11.66 -4.51 0.49
N ALA A 210 11.73 -3.27 -0.01
CA ALA A 210 12.48 -2.19 0.65
C ALA A 210 11.92 -1.89 2.04
N TYR A 211 10.61 -1.91 2.20
CA TYR A 211 9.95 -1.70 3.48
C TYR A 211 10.28 -2.79 4.50
N HIS A 212 10.21 -4.07 4.11
CA HIS A 212 10.55 -5.17 5.00
C HIS A 212 12.06 -5.24 5.29
N TYR A 213 12.90 -4.90 4.31
CA TYR A 213 14.34 -4.72 4.51
C TYR A 213 14.63 -3.60 5.52
N ASN A 214 13.89 -2.49 5.46
CA ASN A 214 13.99 -1.41 6.44
C ASN A 214 13.68 -1.90 7.85
N LYS A 215 12.61 -2.68 8.06
CA LYS A 215 12.26 -3.27 9.36
C LYS A 215 13.38 -4.17 9.89
N LEU A 216 13.77 -5.17 9.11
CA LEU A 216 14.60 -6.28 9.60
C LEU A 216 16.11 -5.96 9.58
N ALA A 217 16.59 -5.17 8.59
CA ALA A 217 18.00 -4.86 8.43
C ALA A 217 18.37 -3.47 8.95
N VAL A 218 17.62 -2.43 8.56
CA VAL A 218 18.00 -1.06 8.90
C VAL A 218 17.63 -0.73 10.35
N ARG A 219 16.41 -1.03 10.75
CA ARG A 219 15.94 -0.81 12.13
C ARG A 219 16.27 -1.98 13.08
N GLY A 220 16.65 -3.14 12.54
CA GLY A 220 17.18 -4.25 13.31
C GLY A 220 16.16 -5.00 14.15
N PHE A 221 14.87 -5.01 13.76
CA PHE A 221 13.88 -5.83 14.45
C PHE A 221 14.18 -7.32 14.29
N ASP A 222 14.08 -8.07 15.39
CA ASP A 222 14.27 -9.53 15.39
C ASP A 222 13.15 -10.24 14.64
N ARG A 223 11.96 -9.64 14.63
CA ARG A 223 10.76 -10.18 14.01
C ARG A 223 9.85 -9.07 13.50
N ALA A 224 9.27 -9.27 12.34
CA ALA A 224 8.20 -8.43 11.79
C ALA A 224 6.91 -9.26 11.69
N ILE A 225 5.79 -8.69 12.14
CA ILE A 225 4.47 -9.34 12.08
C ILE A 225 3.53 -8.41 11.33
N ASP A 226 3.10 -8.82 10.15
CA ASP A 226 2.19 -8.06 9.31
C ASP A 226 0.77 -8.59 9.41
N ILE A 227 -0.21 -7.69 9.43
CA ILE A 227 -1.63 -8.03 9.43
C ILE A 227 -2.18 -7.65 8.04
N TRP A 228 -2.44 -8.64 7.20
CA TRP A 228 -2.89 -8.44 5.82
C TRP A 228 -4.29 -8.98 5.56
N GLY A 229 -4.94 -8.48 4.51
CA GLY A 229 -6.14 -9.09 3.94
C GLY A 229 -5.84 -10.46 3.31
N ALA A 230 -6.82 -11.36 3.32
CA ALA A 230 -6.64 -12.72 2.79
C ALA A 230 -6.44 -12.76 1.27
N ASP A 231 -6.78 -11.69 0.56
CA ASP A 231 -6.48 -11.47 -0.85
C ASP A 231 -4.97 -11.40 -1.14
N HIS A 232 -4.14 -11.12 -0.12
CA HIS A 232 -2.68 -11.13 -0.21
C HIS A 232 -2.03 -12.50 0.07
N HIS A 233 -2.80 -13.59 0.16
CA HIS A 233 -2.27 -14.93 0.48
C HIS A 233 -1.08 -15.34 -0.41
N GLY A 234 -1.18 -15.16 -1.73
CA GLY A 234 -0.11 -15.48 -2.68
C GLY A 234 1.13 -14.58 -2.56
N HIS A 235 1.03 -13.46 -1.87
CA HIS A 235 2.14 -12.52 -1.67
C HIS A 235 3.07 -12.92 -0.52
N VAL A 236 2.57 -13.71 0.45
CA VAL A 236 3.31 -14.08 1.66
C VAL A 236 4.59 -14.85 1.33
N ALA A 237 4.48 -15.93 0.56
CA ALA A 237 5.62 -16.76 0.18
C ALA A 237 6.66 -15.97 -0.63
N ARG A 238 6.20 -15.10 -1.53
CA ARG A 238 7.06 -14.22 -2.33
C ARG A 238 7.84 -13.23 -1.47
N MET A 239 7.18 -12.61 -0.49
CA MET A 239 7.82 -11.65 0.40
C MET A 239 8.84 -12.32 1.32
N LYS A 240 8.50 -13.47 1.90
CA LYS A 240 9.46 -14.25 2.70
C LYS A 240 10.66 -14.69 1.87
N GLY A 241 10.44 -15.16 0.64
CA GLY A 241 11.51 -15.49 -0.30
C GLY A 241 12.37 -14.30 -0.67
N ALA A 242 11.76 -13.11 -0.82
CA ALA A 242 12.50 -11.88 -1.09
C ALA A 242 13.41 -11.48 0.08
N MET A 243 12.99 -11.72 1.33
CA MET A 243 13.85 -11.51 2.50
C MET A 243 15.07 -12.45 2.48
N ASP A 244 14.91 -13.72 2.12
CA ASP A 244 16.06 -14.63 1.90
C ASP A 244 16.96 -14.10 0.76
N ALA A 245 16.36 -13.63 -0.33
CA ALA A 245 17.09 -13.14 -1.50
C ALA A 245 17.95 -11.89 -1.22
N VAL A 246 17.48 -10.97 -0.36
CA VAL A 246 18.30 -9.83 0.08
C VAL A 246 19.35 -10.20 1.13
N GLY A 247 19.35 -11.46 1.60
CA GLY A 247 20.34 -11.98 2.56
C GLY A 247 19.89 -11.89 4.01
N LEU A 248 18.60 -11.77 4.25
CA LEU A 248 17.97 -11.87 5.55
C LEU A 248 17.40 -13.27 5.73
N ASP A 249 16.69 -13.49 6.83
CA ASP A 249 15.94 -14.72 7.10
C ASP A 249 14.44 -14.45 6.95
N GLY A 250 13.82 -14.98 5.91
CA GLY A 250 12.39 -14.80 5.64
C GLY A 250 11.46 -15.40 6.70
N THR A 251 11.98 -16.27 7.59
CA THR A 251 11.22 -16.78 8.75
C THR A 251 11.01 -15.73 9.83
N LYS A 252 11.76 -14.63 9.80
CA LYS A 252 11.57 -13.49 10.71
C LYS A 252 10.34 -12.63 10.34
N LEU A 253 9.77 -12.84 9.17
CA LEU A 253 8.53 -12.21 8.74
C LEU A 253 7.36 -13.15 8.97
N ASP A 254 6.47 -12.81 9.89
CA ASP A 254 5.18 -13.48 10.06
C ASP A 254 4.07 -12.65 9.40
N VAL A 255 3.10 -13.32 8.80
CA VAL A 255 1.94 -12.67 8.20
C VAL A 255 0.66 -13.31 8.73
N VAL A 256 -0.16 -12.49 9.36
CA VAL A 256 -1.51 -12.87 9.80
C VAL A 256 -2.50 -12.46 8.74
N LEU A 257 -3.14 -13.44 8.10
CA LEU A 257 -4.12 -13.19 7.05
C LEU A 257 -5.53 -13.11 7.64
N MET A 258 -6.24 -12.03 7.32
CA MET A 258 -7.61 -11.81 7.75
C MET A 258 -8.59 -11.87 6.59
N GLN A 259 -9.70 -12.55 6.80
CA GLN A 259 -10.80 -12.60 5.86
C GLN A 259 -11.50 -11.23 5.74
N MET A 260 -12.07 -10.97 4.56
CA MET A 260 -12.88 -9.78 4.29
C MET A 260 -14.03 -9.65 5.30
N VAL A 261 -14.33 -8.41 5.68
CA VAL A 261 -15.49 -8.08 6.52
C VAL A 261 -16.65 -7.68 5.61
N ASN A 262 -17.76 -8.40 5.74
CA ASN A 262 -19.01 -8.06 5.07
C ASN A 262 -20.02 -7.55 6.10
N LEU A 263 -20.54 -6.34 5.90
CA LEU A 263 -21.70 -5.86 6.63
C LEU A 263 -22.97 -6.33 5.91
N MET A 264 -23.89 -6.88 6.67
CA MET A 264 -25.19 -7.36 6.15
C MET A 264 -26.33 -6.48 6.70
N ARG A 265 -27.24 -6.10 5.83
CA ARG A 265 -28.51 -5.46 6.21
C ARG A 265 -29.64 -6.23 5.52
N ASP A 266 -30.60 -6.73 6.28
CA ASP A 266 -31.73 -7.51 5.77
C ASP A 266 -31.28 -8.67 4.86
N GLY A 267 -30.23 -9.40 5.26
CA GLY A 267 -29.67 -10.54 4.53
C GLY A 267 -28.91 -10.20 3.25
N LYS A 268 -28.69 -8.91 2.95
CA LYS A 268 -27.93 -8.45 1.78
C LYS A 268 -26.62 -7.76 2.20
N PRO A 269 -25.52 -7.97 1.47
CA PRO A 269 -24.28 -7.27 1.75
C PRO A 269 -24.47 -5.76 1.49
N VAL A 270 -24.04 -4.95 2.45
CA VAL A 270 -23.98 -3.48 2.34
C VAL A 270 -22.58 -3.13 1.90
N ARG A 271 -22.48 -2.35 0.81
CA ARG A 271 -21.19 -1.80 0.37
C ARG A 271 -20.68 -0.85 1.44
N LEU A 272 -19.50 -1.17 2.00
CA LEU A 272 -18.76 -0.25 2.85
C LEU A 272 -18.14 0.80 1.93
N LEU A 273 -18.52 2.04 2.12
CA LEU A 273 -17.98 3.20 1.39
C LEU A 273 -16.56 3.46 1.84
#